data_dbabb017a941aa3ca2ba451bb25809ea
#
_entry.id   dbabb017a941aa3ca2ba451bb25809ea
#
_cell.length_a   1.000
_cell.length_b   1.000
_cell.length_c   1.000
_cell.angle_alpha   90.00
_cell.angle_beta   90.00
_cell.angle_gamma   90.00
#
_symmetry.space_group_name_H-M   'P 1'
#
loop_
_entity.id
_entity.type
_entity.pdbx_description
1 polymer ?
#
loop_
_entity_poly.entity_id
_entity_poly.type
_entity_poly.pdbx_seq_one_letter_code
_entity_poly.pdbx_strand_id
1 'polypeptide(L)'
;MMIYIFADIYEGRVWKTFSDTNGDPFFVKHALEVHIGFALNLDWFNPCKHIQYSVGVIYLTILNLPCHIRFREENTFVVGIIPGPHEPSVNEIHQYIKPLVDELF
;
A
#
# COMPACT_ATOMS: atom_id res chain seq x y z
N MET A 1 16.62 16.85 25.09
CA MET A 1 15.96 16.45 23.85
C MET A 1 15.36 15.06 24.02
N MET A 2 14.09 14.92 23.77
CA MET A 2 13.41 13.62 23.87
C MET A 2 13.42 12.94 22.50
N ILE A 3 13.96 11.72 22.42
CA ILE A 3 14.00 10.95 21.17
C ILE A 3 12.89 9.90 21.24
N TYR A 4 11.96 9.95 20.29
CA TYR A 4 10.92 8.95 20.14
C TYR A 4 11.35 7.91 19.11
N ILE A 5 11.38 6.65 19.53
CA ILE A 5 11.70 5.53 18.66
C ILE A 5 10.40 4.74 18.44
N PHE A 6 10.01 4.62 17.18
CA PHE A 6 8.85 3.81 16.79
C PHE A 6 9.33 2.43 16.35
N ALA A 7 8.84 1.39 17.01
CA ALA A 7 9.16 0.02 16.66
C ALA A 7 8.35 -0.46 15.44
N ASP A 8 7.16 0.09 15.24
CA ASP A 8 6.28 -0.26 14.12
C ASP A 8 5.35 0.91 13.77
N ILE A 9 4.68 0.79 12.61
CA ILE A 9 3.68 1.74 12.13
C ILE A 9 2.51 1.94 13.11
N TYR A 10 2.20 0.93 13.92
CA TYR A 10 1.14 1.01 14.93
C TYR A 10 1.39 2.07 15.99
N GLU A 11 2.62 2.47 16.19
CA GLU A 11 3.00 3.54 17.10
C GLU A 11 2.87 4.92 16.45
N GLY A 12 2.68 4.94 15.14
CA GLY A 12 2.51 6.17 14.38
C GLY A 12 1.18 6.85 14.68
N ARG A 13 1.19 8.17 14.61
CA ARG A 13 0.02 9.00 14.90
C ARG A 13 -1.15 8.69 13.99
N VAL A 14 -0.91 8.52 12.69
CA VAL A 14 -1.97 8.25 11.71
C VAL A 14 -2.71 6.96 12.06
N TRP A 15 -1.98 5.91 12.41
CA TRP A 15 -2.59 4.63 12.80
C TRP A 15 -3.50 4.78 14.03
N LYS A 16 -3.05 5.54 15.03
CA LYS A 16 -3.77 5.72 16.28
C LYS A 16 -4.99 6.65 16.16
N THR A 17 -4.93 7.63 15.27
CA THR A 17 -5.91 8.72 15.20
C THR A 17 -6.80 8.70 13.96
N PHE A 18 -6.52 7.84 12.98
CA PHE A 18 -7.35 7.72 11.79
C PHE A 18 -8.77 7.30 12.19
N SER A 19 -9.75 8.07 11.73
CA SER A 19 -11.15 7.89 12.10
C SER A 19 -11.98 7.49 10.90
N ASP A 20 -13.05 6.74 11.15
CA ASP A 20 -14.06 6.43 10.15
C ASP A 20 -14.99 7.64 9.90
N THR A 21 -16.01 7.45 9.06
CA THR A 21 -16.97 8.51 8.73
C THR A 21 -17.81 8.98 9.92
N ASN A 22 -17.89 8.17 10.98
CA ASN A 22 -18.61 8.50 12.21
C ASN A 22 -17.72 9.14 13.26
N GLY A 23 -16.43 9.30 12.96
CA GLY A 23 -15.46 9.86 13.90
C GLY A 23 -14.87 8.84 14.89
N ASP A 24 -15.18 7.55 14.73
CA ASP A 24 -14.65 6.50 15.58
C ASP A 24 -13.26 6.05 15.11
N PRO A 25 -12.33 5.71 16.04
CA PRO A 25 -11.01 5.22 15.65
C PRO A 25 -11.10 3.97 14.76
N PHE A 26 -10.50 4.03 13.58
CA PHE A 26 -10.63 2.98 12.57
C PHE A 26 -9.84 1.70 12.91
N PHE A 27 -8.61 1.86 13.39
CA PHE A 27 -7.70 0.73 13.66
C PHE A 27 -7.75 0.22 15.11
N VAL A 28 -8.76 0.63 15.87
CA VAL A 28 -9.00 0.09 17.20
C VAL A 28 -9.58 -1.32 17.07
N LYS A 29 -9.24 -2.19 18.03
CA LYS A 29 -9.75 -3.56 18.05
C LYS A 29 -11.27 -3.56 18.25
N HIS A 30 -11.99 -4.08 17.27
CA HIS A 30 -13.44 -4.26 17.31
C HIS A 30 -13.77 -5.71 17.60
N ALA A 31 -14.85 -5.95 18.37
CA ALA A 31 -15.26 -7.30 18.76
C ALA A 31 -15.75 -8.16 17.60
N LEU A 32 -16.39 -7.54 16.59
CA LEU A 32 -17.07 -8.22 15.49
C LEU A 32 -16.54 -7.86 14.09
N GLU A 33 -15.58 -6.94 14.01
CA GLU A 33 -15.05 -6.42 12.74
C GLU A 33 -13.54 -6.42 12.73
N VAL A 34 -12.97 -6.63 11.56
CA VAL A 34 -11.55 -6.45 11.32
C VAL A 34 -11.36 -5.30 10.34
N HIS A 35 -10.69 -4.25 10.78
CA HIS A 35 -10.38 -3.11 9.95
C HIS A 35 -8.94 -3.25 9.43
N ILE A 36 -8.79 -3.35 8.13
CA ILE A 36 -7.50 -3.64 7.47
C ILE A 36 -6.94 -2.36 6.85
N GLY A 37 -5.67 -2.10 7.12
CA GLY A 37 -4.90 -1.08 6.44
C GLY A 37 -3.99 -1.71 5.39
N PHE A 38 -3.91 -1.08 4.21
CA PHE A 38 -3.03 -1.51 3.14
C PHE A 38 -1.97 -0.45 2.85
N ALA A 39 -0.77 -0.92 2.53
CA ALA A 39 0.22 -0.08 1.86
C ALA A 39 0.18 -0.40 0.36
N LEU A 40 0.10 0.64 -0.45
CA LEU A 40 0.19 0.55 -1.90
C LEU A 40 1.61 0.89 -2.32
N ASN A 41 2.25 -0.01 -3.05
CA ASN A 41 3.58 0.20 -3.59
C ASN A 41 3.55 0.05 -5.10
N LEU A 42 4.34 0.88 -5.77
CA LEU A 42 4.49 0.86 -7.22
C LEU A 42 5.98 0.80 -7.55
N ASP A 43 6.40 -0.27 -8.18
CA ASP A 43 7.78 -0.47 -8.60
C ASP A 43 7.88 -0.56 -10.12
N TRP A 44 8.89 0.10 -10.68
CA TRP A 44 9.22 0.06 -12.08
C TRP A 44 10.43 -0.83 -12.31
N PHE A 45 10.36 -1.67 -13.34
CA PHE A 45 11.48 -2.50 -13.75
C PHE A 45 11.53 -2.64 -15.27
N ASN A 46 12.69 -3.02 -15.78
CA ASN A 46 12.90 -3.28 -17.19
C ASN A 46 13.10 -4.78 -17.40
N PRO A 47 12.12 -5.49 -17.99
CA PRO A 47 12.24 -6.91 -18.27
C PRO A 47 13.12 -7.23 -19.50
N CYS A 48 13.51 -6.21 -20.28
CA CYS A 48 14.26 -6.37 -21.53
C CYS A 48 15.72 -6.03 -21.35
N LYS A 49 16.62 -6.89 -21.90
CA LYS A 49 18.06 -6.69 -21.79
C LYS A 49 18.64 -5.64 -22.74
N HIS A 50 18.03 -5.46 -23.91
CA HIS A 50 18.60 -4.71 -25.02
C HIS A 50 17.81 -3.44 -25.42
N ILE A 51 16.65 -3.24 -24.84
CA ILE A 51 15.82 -2.05 -25.09
C ILE A 51 15.33 -1.48 -23.76
N GLN A 52 15.11 -0.17 -23.73
CA GLN A 52 14.46 0.46 -22.59
C GLN A 52 12.96 0.20 -22.65
N TYR A 53 12.48 -0.58 -21.69
CA TYR A 53 11.07 -0.89 -21.56
C TYR A 53 10.68 -0.96 -20.09
N SER A 54 9.91 -0.01 -19.62
CA SER A 54 9.49 0.03 -18.22
C SER A 54 8.13 -0.62 -18.04
N VAL A 55 8.04 -1.51 -17.06
CA VAL A 55 6.80 -2.11 -16.61
C VAL A 55 6.62 -1.77 -15.14
N GLY A 56 5.43 -1.28 -14.79
CA GLY A 56 5.07 -0.98 -13.41
C GLY A 56 4.30 -2.14 -12.79
N VAL A 57 4.63 -2.47 -11.55
CA VAL A 57 3.90 -3.48 -10.78
C VAL A 57 3.34 -2.83 -9.53
N ILE A 58 2.04 -2.97 -9.32
CA ILE A 58 1.34 -2.43 -8.16
C ILE A 58 1.15 -3.55 -7.14
N TYR A 59 1.68 -3.34 -5.93
CA TYR A 59 1.58 -4.28 -4.82
C TYR A 59 0.74 -3.73 -3.69
N LEU A 60 -0.01 -4.60 -3.03
CA LEU A 60 -0.64 -4.32 -1.75
C LEU A 60 0.01 -5.16 -0.65
N THR A 61 0.29 -4.50 0.47
CA THR A 61 0.79 -5.14 1.68
C THR A 61 -0.17 -4.84 2.82
N ILE A 62 -0.51 -5.86 3.61
CA ILE A 62 -1.41 -5.70 4.76
C ILE A 62 -0.61 -5.14 5.93
N LEU A 63 -0.93 -3.92 6.34
CA LEU A 63 -0.23 -3.23 7.43
C LEU A 63 -0.53 -3.83 8.82
N ASN A 64 -1.66 -4.51 8.97
CA ASN A 64 -2.05 -5.16 10.22
C ASN A 64 -1.14 -6.34 10.62
N LEU A 65 -0.40 -6.89 9.66
CA LEU A 65 0.52 -7.99 9.95
C LEU A 65 1.73 -7.51 10.75
N PRO A 66 2.28 -8.36 11.64
CA PRO A 66 3.53 -8.04 12.34
C PRO A 66 4.67 -7.73 11.36
N CYS A 67 5.56 -6.81 11.73
CA CYS A 67 6.64 -6.33 10.87
C CYS A 67 7.49 -7.47 10.27
N HIS A 68 7.78 -8.50 11.07
CA HIS A 68 8.65 -9.61 10.64
C HIS A 68 8.05 -10.51 9.55
N ILE A 69 6.73 -10.44 9.31
CA ILE A 69 6.05 -11.22 8.25
C ILE A 69 5.36 -10.33 7.23
N ARG A 70 5.25 -9.02 7.50
CA ARG A 70 4.47 -8.07 6.67
C ARG A 70 4.88 -8.04 5.22
N PHE A 71 6.19 -8.05 4.96
CA PHE A 71 6.74 -7.92 3.62
C PHE A 71 7.18 -9.25 2.99
N ARG A 72 6.80 -10.36 3.58
CA ARG A 72 7.07 -11.69 2.98
C ARG A 72 6.29 -11.83 1.68
N GLU A 73 6.86 -12.56 0.73
CA GLU A 73 6.29 -12.79 -0.58
C GLU A 73 4.87 -13.34 -0.51
N GLU A 74 4.62 -14.29 0.38
CA GLU A 74 3.28 -14.88 0.58
C GLU A 74 2.24 -13.89 1.10
N ASN A 75 2.66 -12.76 1.65
CA ASN A 75 1.80 -11.72 2.23
C ASN A 75 1.77 -10.44 1.39
N THR A 76 2.35 -10.47 0.20
CA THR A 76 2.38 -9.35 -0.74
C THR A 76 1.55 -9.71 -1.97
N PHE A 77 0.60 -8.86 -2.32
CA PHE A 77 -0.34 -9.10 -3.40
C PHE A 77 -0.04 -8.23 -4.59
N VAL A 78 0.17 -8.84 -5.76
CA VAL A 78 0.23 -8.10 -7.02
C VAL A 78 -1.21 -7.84 -7.44
N VAL A 79 -1.59 -6.57 -7.51
CA VAL A 79 -2.96 -6.16 -7.82
C VAL A 79 -3.09 -5.45 -9.17
N GLY A 80 -1.98 -5.11 -9.80
CA GLY A 80 -1.99 -4.48 -11.10
C GLY A 80 -0.63 -4.46 -11.76
N ILE A 81 -0.66 -4.38 -13.09
CA ILE A 81 0.53 -4.22 -13.92
C ILE A 81 0.27 -3.06 -14.87
N ILE A 82 1.19 -2.11 -14.90
CA ILE A 82 1.16 -0.99 -15.84
C ILE A 82 2.08 -1.34 -17.00
N PRO A 83 1.54 -1.60 -18.20
CA PRO A 83 2.37 -1.98 -19.34
C PRO A 83 3.20 -0.81 -19.84
N GLY A 84 4.42 -1.14 -20.31
CA GLY A 84 5.29 -0.14 -20.92
C GLY A 84 4.82 0.35 -22.29
N PRO A 85 5.73 0.89 -23.08
CA PRO A 85 7.18 0.93 -22.86
C PRO A 85 7.68 2.03 -21.91
N HIS A 86 6.89 3.05 -21.66
CA HIS A 86 7.29 4.19 -20.85
C HIS A 86 6.49 4.31 -19.57
N GLU A 87 7.14 4.86 -18.55
CA GLU A 87 6.44 5.20 -17.30
C GLU A 87 5.39 6.29 -17.60
N PRO A 88 4.15 6.12 -17.12
CA PRO A 88 3.13 7.14 -17.30
C PRO A 88 3.46 8.39 -16.49
N SER A 89 2.95 9.52 -16.94
CA SER A 89 3.00 10.77 -16.19
C SER A 89 2.18 10.68 -14.91
N VAL A 90 2.37 11.63 -14.00
CA VAL A 90 1.60 11.69 -12.75
C VAL A 90 0.09 11.72 -13.04
N ASN A 91 -0.34 12.41 -14.07
CA ASN A 91 -1.76 12.49 -14.45
C ASN A 91 -2.30 11.17 -15.02
N GLU A 92 -1.46 10.42 -15.73
CA GLU A 92 -1.85 9.13 -16.31
C GLU A 92 -1.90 8.02 -15.26
N ILE A 93 -1.08 8.08 -14.21
CA ILE A 93 -1.06 7.10 -13.12
C ILE A 93 -2.44 6.98 -12.45
N HIS A 94 -3.18 8.06 -12.35
CA HIS A 94 -4.54 8.03 -11.81
C HIS A 94 -5.45 7.01 -12.49
N GLN A 95 -5.30 6.84 -13.79
CA GLN A 95 -6.12 5.91 -14.57
C GLN A 95 -5.88 4.45 -14.19
N TYR A 96 -4.67 4.14 -13.71
CA TYR A 96 -4.31 2.79 -13.27
C TYR A 96 -4.67 2.53 -11.81
N ILE A 97 -4.55 3.54 -10.96
CA ILE A 97 -4.80 3.40 -9.52
C ILE A 97 -6.28 3.51 -9.19
N LYS A 98 -7.04 4.34 -9.92
CA LYS A 98 -8.46 4.57 -9.64
C LYS A 98 -9.31 3.29 -9.59
N PRO A 99 -9.21 2.34 -10.55
CA PRO A 99 -9.98 1.11 -10.47
C PRO A 99 -9.72 0.30 -9.20
N LEU A 100 -8.46 0.27 -8.74
CA LEU A 100 -8.10 -0.41 -7.51
C LEU A 100 -8.72 0.26 -6.28
N VAL A 101 -8.66 1.58 -6.22
CA VAL A 101 -9.25 2.35 -5.13
C VAL A 101 -10.77 2.16 -5.11
N ASP A 102 -11.42 2.16 -6.27
CA ASP A 102 -12.86 1.96 -6.38
C ASP A 102 -13.27 0.55 -5.90
N GLU A 103 -12.44 -0.46 -6.12
CA GLU A 103 -12.70 -1.83 -5.62
C GLU A 103 -12.53 -1.95 -4.11
N LEU A 104 -11.63 -1.17 -3.51
CA LEU A 104 -11.36 -1.22 -2.07
C LEU A 104 -12.38 -0.42 -1.25
N PHE A 105 -13.08 0.49 -1.86
CA PHE A 105 -14.06 1.37 -1.25
C PHE A 105 -15.38 1.29 -2.02
#